data_e6e3fe1782d5d7a4f0d8b82bc986efdd
#
_entry.id   e6e3fe1782d5d7a4f0d8b82bc986efdd
#
_cell.length_a   1.000
_cell.length_b   1.000
_cell.length_c   1.000
_cell.angle_alpha   90.00
_cell.angle_beta   90.00
_cell.angle_gamma   90.00
#
_symmetry.space_group_name_H-M   'P 1'
#
loop_
_entity.id
_entity.type
_entity.pdbx_description
1 polymer ?
#
loop_
_entity_poly.entity_id
_entity_poly.type
_entity_poly.pdbx_seq_one_letter_code
_entity_poly.pdbx_strand_id
1 'polypeptide(L)'
;ASNYHLGRLDILLLNEDGLSLAGSICLEGRGPISPNQDGPRCHMAIKDPSDRFTLVVNLGGDRVETYYIDTEGYDLVSSYHTRPGMGPRHMVFGPGGRHVYLMGELDSTVEVLAYDSAKGILKSISRVSSLPEGSESFTGNSGAAIKVTKLKNELGKYNLYVSNRGHNSLSVYEIGDGGNLNFLQNIGTGGKNPRDFALSPDDRFILVGH
;
A
#
# COMPACT_ATOMS: atom_id res chain seq x y z
N ALA A 1 8.06 13.32 -0.92
CA ALA A 1 6.65 13.56 -0.57
C ALA A 1 5.76 13.18 -1.75
N SER A 2 4.72 12.38 -1.48
CA SER A 2 3.73 12.00 -2.50
C SER A 2 2.70 13.11 -2.67
N ASN A 3 2.59 13.65 -3.89
CA ASN A 3 1.64 14.69 -4.23
C ASN A 3 0.51 14.10 -5.09
N TYR A 4 -0.59 13.71 -4.43
CA TYR A 4 -1.69 12.97 -5.04
C TYR A 4 -2.31 13.68 -6.25
N HIS A 5 -2.71 14.96 -6.07
CA HIS A 5 -3.45 15.68 -7.12
C HIS A 5 -2.59 16.05 -8.32
N LEU A 6 -1.29 16.22 -8.12
CA LEU A 6 -0.34 16.49 -9.22
C LEU A 6 0.22 15.22 -9.85
N GLY A 7 -0.09 14.03 -9.31
CA GLY A 7 0.49 12.77 -9.78
C GLY A 7 2.02 12.77 -9.73
N ARG A 8 2.61 13.34 -8.65
CA ARG A 8 4.03 13.64 -8.59
C ARG A 8 4.64 13.19 -7.26
N LEU A 9 5.84 12.63 -7.31
CA LEU A 9 6.69 12.41 -6.14
C LEU A 9 7.73 13.52 -6.06
N ASP A 10 7.72 14.31 -5.00
CA ASP A 10 8.74 15.31 -4.72
C ASP A 10 9.84 14.72 -3.84
N ILE A 11 11.09 14.91 -4.25
CA ILE A 11 12.30 14.49 -3.54
C ILE A 11 12.83 15.73 -2.80
N LEU A 12 12.92 15.60 -1.48
CA LEU A 12 13.34 16.68 -0.60
C LEU A 12 14.65 16.30 0.07
N LEU A 13 15.58 17.24 0.10
CA LEU A 13 16.80 17.15 0.91
C LEU A 13 16.54 17.72 2.29
N LEU A 14 16.99 17.02 3.31
CA LEU A 14 17.03 17.51 4.69
C LEU A 14 18.40 18.13 4.94
N ASN A 15 18.42 19.44 5.14
CA ASN A 15 19.62 20.25 5.41
C ASN A 15 19.55 20.80 6.85
N GLU A 16 20.65 21.40 7.32
CA GLU A 16 20.69 22.08 8.63
C GLU A 16 19.65 23.19 8.74
N ASP A 17 19.36 23.89 7.64
CA ASP A 17 18.38 24.97 7.55
C ASP A 17 16.94 24.50 7.28
N GLY A 18 16.69 23.17 7.18
CA GLY A 18 15.38 22.58 6.92
C GLY A 18 15.31 21.78 5.62
N LEU A 19 14.15 21.83 4.94
CA LEU A 19 13.89 21.06 3.72
C LEU A 19 14.05 21.93 2.46
N SER A 20 14.71 21.39 1.44
CA SER A 20 14.78 21.96 0.10
C SER A 20 14.35 20.95 -0.97
N LEU A 21 13.71 21.41 -2.04
CA LEU A 21 13.33 20.55 -3.17
C LEU A 21 14.57 20.19 -3.98
N ALA A 22 14.87 18.88 -4.07
CA ALA A 22 15.97 18.35 -4.87
C ALA A 22 15.52 17.95 -6.28
N GLY A 23 14.28 17.47 -6.42
CA GLY A 23 13.75 17.04 -7.71
C GLY A 23 12.31 16.56 -7.59
N SER A 24 11.73 16.21 -8.75
CA SER A 24 10.36 15.68 -8.82
C SER A 24 10.26 14.61 -9.89
N ILE A 25 9.55 13.54 -9.58
CA ILE A 25 9.20 12.48 -10.52
C ILE A 25 7.73 12.67 -10.89
N CYS A 26 7.44 13.03 -12.13
CA CYS A 26 6.07 13.10 -12.65
C CYS A 26 5.65 11.70 -13.09
N LEU A 27 4.62 11.17 -12.45
CA LEU A 27 4.04 9.88 -12.83
C LEU A 27 3.14 10.04 -14.07
N GLU A 28 2.92 8.94 -14.77
CA GLU A 28 2.09 8.92 -15.97
C GLU A 28 0.99 7.87 -15.87
N GLY A 29 0.07 7.89 -16.84
CA GLY A 29 -0.96 6.88 -17.00
C GLY A 29 -2.31 7.27 -16.41
N ARG A 30 -3.30 6.46 -16.79
CA ARG A 30 -4.70 6.55 -16.35
C ARG A 30 -5.28 5.14 -16.26
N GLY A 31 -6.35 4.98 -15.51
CA GLY A 31 -7.12 3.74 -15.41
C GLY A 31 -8.58 3.93 -15.83
N PRO A 32 -9.40 2.87 -15.70
CA PRO A 32 -10.77 2.88 -16.19
C PRO A 32 -11.79 3.58 -15.28
N ILE A 33 -11.44 3.93 -14.04
CA ILE A 33 -12.38 4.41 -13.02
C ILE A 33 -12.33 5.94 -12.89
N SER A 34 -13.24 6.64 -13.59
CA SER A 34 -13.40 8.09 -13.46
C SER A 34 -14.19 8.45 -12.18
N PRO A 35 -13.89 9.57 -11.51
CA PRO A 35 -12.81 10.52 -11.80
C PRO A 35 -11.46 10.14 -11.14
N ASN A 36 -11.39 9.04 -10.39
CA ASN A 36 -10.24 8.68 -9.58
C ASN A 36 -8.99 8.40 -10.42
N GLN A 37 -9.18 7.88 -11.64
CA GLN A 37 -8.11 7.45 -12.53
C GLN A 37 -8.05 8.22 -13.86
N ASP A 38 -8.57 9.44 -13.91
CA ASP A 38 -8.49 10.31 -15.11
C ASP A 38 -7.06 10.78 -15.41
N GLY A 39 -6.14 10.56 -14.50
CA GLY A 39 -4.72 10.85 -14.60
C GLY A 39 -3.94 10.22 -13.46
N PRO A 40 -2.60 10.40 -13.43
CA PRO A 40 -1.77 9.80 -12.40
C PRO A 40 -2.12 10.35 -11.00
N ARG A 41 -1.97 9.50 -9.97
CA ARG A 41 -2.21 9.85 -8.57
C ARG A 41 -1.14 9.21 -7.69
N CYS A 42 -0.10 9.98 -7.34
CA CYS A 42 0.97 9.52 -6.44
C CYS A 42 0.41 9.39 -5.03
N HIS A 43 0.15 8.15 -4.58
CA HIS A 43 -0.51 7.95 -3.29
C HIS A 43 0.45 7.62 -2.16
N MET A 44 1.50 6.88 -2.43
CA MET A 44 2.48 6.46 -1.44
C MET A 44 3.86 6.28 -2.07
N ALA A 45 4.90 6.53 -1.30
CA ALA A 45 6.26 6.11 -1.62
C ALA A 45 6.91 5.52 -0.37
N ILE A 46 7.55 4.38 -0.50
CA ILE A 46 8.29 3.72 0.59
C ILE A 46 9.65 3.23 0.09
N LYS A 47 10.62 3.21 1.01
CA LYS A 47 11.89 2.54 0.77
C LYS A 47 11.74 1.03 0.91
N ASP A 48 12.46 0.28 0.11
CA ASP A 48 12.57 -1.15 0.30
C ASP A 48 13.43 -1.49 1.55
N PRO A 49 13.33 -2.70 2.11
CA PRO A 49 14.09 -3.08 3.32
C PRO A 49 15.61 -3.01 3.19
N SER A 50 16.14 -2.97 1.98
CA SER A 50 17.58 -2.78 1.72
C SER A 50 18.01 -1.32 1.61
N ASP A 51 17.04 -0.40 1.66
CA ASP A 51 17.20 1.05 1.45
C ASP A 51 17.73 1.44 0.06
N ARG A 52 17.78 0.48 -0.86
CA ARG A 52 18.30 0.66 -2.20
C ARG A 52 17.28 1.26 -3.16
N PHE A 53 16.04 0.78 -3.08
CA PHE A 53 14.98 1.17 -3.99
C PHE A 53 13.86 1.93 -3.27
N THR A 54 13.20 2.80 -4.02
CA THR A 54 11.96 3.47 -3.61
C THR A 54 10.81 2.98 -4.47
N LEU A 55 9.79 2.39 -3.84
CA LEU A 55 8.59 1.95 -4.52
C LEU A 55 7.53 3.05 -4.41
N VAL A 56 6.94 3.42 -5.53
CA VAL A 56 5.99 4.52 -5.67
C VAL A 56 4.65 4.00 -6.18
N VAL A 57 3.59 4.25 -5.44
CA VAL A 57 2.24 3.80 -5.79
C VAL A 57 1.53 4.87 -6.60
N ASN A 58 1.13 4.52 -7.82
CA ASN A 58 0.34 5.34 -8.72
C ASN A 58 -1.08 4.79 -8.84
N LEU A 59 -2.00 5.28 -8.01
CA LEU A 59 -3.40 4.87 -7.98
C LEU A 59 -4.08 5.12 -9.33
N GLY A 60 -3.85 6.29 -9.90
CA GLY A 60 -4.50 6.67 -11.15
C GLY A 60 -4.01 5.89 -12.36
N GLY A 61 -2.76 5.41 -12.34
CA GLY A 61 -2.17 4.63 -13.43
C GLY A 61 -2.23 3.13 -13.25
N ASP A 62 -2.87 2.61 -12.19
CA ASP A 62 -2.92 1.18 -11.85
C ASP A 62 -1.52 0.53 -11.82
N ARG A 63 -0.54 1.17 -11.14
CA ARG A 63 0.81 0.63 -11.11
C ARG A 63 1.60 0.97 -9.84
N VAL A 64 2.64 0.19 -9.61
CA VAL A 64 3.71 0.47 -8.65
C VAL A 64 5.01 0.57 -9.43
N GLU A 65 5.68 1.71 -9.32
CA GLU A 65 6.94 1.99 -9.98
C GLU A 65 8.09 1.92 -8.98
N THR A 66 9.16 1.23 -9.34
CA THR A 66 10.36 1.10 -8.51
C THR A 66 11.45 1.99 -9.07
N TYR A 67 11.98 2.86 -8.23
CA TYR A 67 13.06 3.79 -8.59
C TYR A 67 14.31 3.54 -7.77
N TYR A 68 15.46 3.73 -8.40
CA TYR A 68 16.71 4.05 -7.73
C TYR A 68 16.79 5.56 -7.60
N ILE A 69 17.03 6.07 -6.40
CA ILE A 69 17.09 7.52 -6.13
C ILE A 69 18.32 7.79 -5.29
N ASP A 70 19.19 8.69 -5.76
CA ASP A 70 20.36 9.16 -5.05
C ASP A 70 20.53 10.68 -5.16
N THR A 71 21.72 11.20 -4.84
CA THR A 71 22.05 12.64 -4.90
C THR A 71 22.23 13.17 -6.33
N GLU A 72 22.43 12.29 -7.31
CA GLU A 72 22.65 12.65 -8.70
C GLU A 72 21.34 12.65 -9.51
N GLY A 73 20.30 11.94 -9.00
CA GLY A 73 19.01 11.90 -9.66
C GLY A 73 18.18 10.67 -9.33
N TYR A 74 17.42 10.21 -10.33
CA TYR A 74 16.59 9.02 -10.20
C TYR A 74 16.48 8.25 -11.51
N ASP A 75 16.42 6.94 -11.41
CA ASP A 75 16.19 6.01 -12.52
C ASP A 75 14.98 5.12 -12.25
N LEU A 76 14.12 4.97 -13.26
CA LEU A 76 13.05 3.98 -13.23
C LEU A 76 13.64 2.59 -13.44
N VAL A 77 13.56 1.73 -12.44
CA VAL A 77 14.10 0.36 -12.44
C VAL A 77 13.09 -0.64 -12.97
N SER A 78 11.86 -0.56 -12.51
CA SER A 78 10.78 -1.45 -12.94
C SER A 78 9.41 -0.81 -12.75
N SER A 79 8.40 -1.33 -13.46
CA SER A 79 7.00 -0.96 -13.29
C SER A 79 6.16 -2.24 -13.21
N TYR A 80 5.42 -2.38 -12.12
CA TYR A 80 4.45 -3.43 -11.92
C TYR A 80 3.05 -2.89 -12.21
N HIS A 81 2.32 -3.49 -13.14
CA HIS A 81 0.95 -3.12 -13.47
C HIS A 81 -0.02 -4.02 -12.70
N THR A 82 -0.89 -3.40 -11.93
CA THR A 82 -2.00 -4.09 -11.26
C THR A 82 -3.12 -4.40 -12.26
N ARG A 83 -4.16 -5.08 -11.80
CA ARG A 83 -5.40 -5.21 -12.56
C ARG A 83 -6.01 -3.82 -12.84
N PRO A 84 -6.51 -3.54 -14.07
CA PRO A 84 -7.19 -2.29 -14.37
C PRO A 84 -8.36 -2.03 -13.40
N GLY A 85 -8.41 -0.82 -12.84
CA GLY A 85 -9.42 -0.41 -11.88
C GLY A 85 -9.16 -0.82 -10.43
N MET A 86 -8.01 -1.42 -10.12
CA MET A 86 -7.63 -1.70 -8.73
C MET A 86 -7.43 -0.42 -7.92
N GLY A 87 -6.83 0.60 -8.52
CA GLY A 87 -6.47 1.82 -7.84
C GLY A 87 -5.54 1.57 -6.65
N PRO A 88 -4.29 1.13 -6.85
CA PRO A 88 -3.39 0.81 -5.76
C PRO A 88 -3.15 2.05 -4.89
N ARG A 89 -3.22 1.89 -3.57
CA ARG A 89 -3.24 3.01 -2.63
C ARG A 89 -2.06 3.01 -1.66
N HIS A 90 -2.06 2.09 -0.74
CA HIS A 90 -1.00 1.87 0.25
C HIS A 90 -0.42 0.48 0.11
N MET A 91 0.84 0.33 0.46
CA MET A 91 1.52 -0.95 0.51
C MET A 91 2.39 -1.07 1.75
N VAL A 92 2.71 -2.29 2.12
CA VAL A 92 3.60 -2.60 3.23
C VAL A 92 4.43 -3.84 2.89
N PHE A 93 5.71 -3.81 3.27
CA PHE A 93 6.53 -5.01 3.21
C PHE A 93 6.13 -6.00 4.31
N GLY A 94 6.03 -7.25 3.92
CA GLY A 94 5.87 -8.34 4.87
C GLY A 94 7.16 -8.64 5.63
N PRO A 95 7.08 -9.49 6.65
CA PRO A 95 8.24 -9.92 7.42
C PRO A 95 9.33 -10.52 6.53
N GLY A 96 10.57 -10.07 6.74
CA GLY A 96 11.73 -10.50 5.93
C GLY A 96 11.82 -9.88 4.55
N GLY A 97 10.93 -8.94 4.18
CA GLY A 97 11.04 -8.10 2.98
C GLY A 97 10.86 -8.81 1.64
N ARG A 98 10.49 -10.09 1.63
CA ARG A 98 10.30 -10.88 0.39
C ARG A 98 8.91 -10.74 -0.24
N HIS A 99 7.96 -10.21 0.51
CA HIS A 99 6.59 -9.99 0.05
C HIS A 99 6.18 -8.54 0.27
N VAL A 100 5.32 -8.06 -0.61
CA VAL A 100 4.65 -6.77 -0.48
C VAL A 100 3.15 -7.02 -0.52
N TYR A 101 2.42 -6.39 0.39
CA TYR A 101 0.96 -6.39 0.41
C TYR A 101 0.48 -5.03 -0.07
N LEU A 102 -0.25 -5.03 -1.17
CA LEU A 102 -0.72 -3.84 -1.87
C LEU A 102 -2.23 -3.71 -1.75
N MET A 103 -2.69 -2.62 -1.16
CA MET A 103 -4.12 -2.32 -1.00
C MET A 103 -4.67 -1.63 -2.23
N GLY A 104 -5.72 -2.20 -2.83
CA GLY A 104 -6.56 -1.58 -3.85
C GLY A 104 -7.64 -0.71 -3.20
N GLU A 105 -7.63 0.58 -3.53
CA GLU A 105 -8.65 1.50 -3.05
C GLU A 105 -10.00 1.26 -3.72
N LEU A 106 -9.99 1.08 -5.06
CA LEU A 106 -11.20 1.13 -5.87
C LEU A 106 -11.89 -0.23 -6.00
N ASP A 107 -11.15 -1.32 -5.86
CA ASP A 107 -11.67 -2.68 -6.00
C ASP A 107 -11.76 -3.46 -4.68
N SER A 108 -11.35 -2.82 -3.56
CA SER A 108 -11.42 -3.41 -2.22
C SER A 108 -10.69 -4.76 -2.12
N THR A 109 -9.49 -4.83 -2.69
CA THR A 109 -8.66 -6.04 -2.63
C THR A 109 -7.29 -5.79 -2.02
N VAL A 110 -6.67 -6.85 -1.52
CA VAL A 110 -5.24 -6.88 -1.16
C VAL A 110 -4.53 -7.82 -2.12
N GLU A 111 -3.57 -7.30 -2.84
CA GLU A 111 -2.71 -8.09 -3.71
C GLU A 111 -1.41 -8.47 -2.98
N VAL A 112 -1.08 -9.75 -3.02
CA VAL A 112 0.17 -10.30 -2.47
C VAL A 112 1.19 -10.38 -3.59
N LEU A 113 2.31 -9.71 -3.41
CA LEU A 113 3.39 -9.63 -4.40
C LEU A 113 4.67 -10.24 -3.84
N ALA A 114 5.37 -11.04 -4.65
CA ALA A 114 6.77 -11.37 -4.42
C ALA A 114 7.64 -10.15 -4.76
N TYR A 115 8.68 -9.92 -3.98
CA TYR A 115 9.65 -8.85 -4.21
C TYR A 115 11.07 -9.40 -4.38
N ASP A 116 11.68 -9.11 -5.51
CA ASP A 116 13.09 -9.38 -5.78
C ASP A 116 13.91 -8.14 -5.40
N SER A 117 14.49 -8.15 -4.21
CA SER A 117 15.27 -7.01 -3.68
C SER A 117 16.58 -6.77 -4.43
N ALA A 118 17.10 -7.75 -5.18
CA ALA A 118 18.31 -7.56 -5.99
C ALA A 118 18.01 -6.73 -7.25
N LYS A 119 16.78 -6.83 -7.77
CA LYS A 119 16.35 -6.20 -9.03
C LYS A 119 15.29 -5.12 -8.86
N GLY A 120 14.68 -4.98 -7.68
CA GLY A 120 13.57 -4.06 -7.46
C GLY A 120 12.28 -4.46 -8.20
N ILE A 121 12.05 -5.77 -8.44
CA ILE A 121 10.95 -6.28 -9.27
C ILE A 121 9.85 -6.86 -8.38
N LEU A 122 8.59 -6.49 -8.69
CA LEU A 122 7.38 -7.06 -8.09
C LEU A 122 6.74 -8.09 -9.04
N LYS A 123 6.19 -9.16 -8.47
CA LYS A 123 5.45 -10.19 -9.19
C LYS A 123 4.24 -10.64 -8.38
N SER A 124 3.05 -10.66 -8.99
CA SER A 124 1.82 -11.13 -8.33
C SER A 124 1.90 -12.60 -7.92
N ILE A 125 1.45 -12.89 -6.72
CA ILE A 125 1.29 -14.24 -6.16
C ILE A 125 -0.20 -14.58 -6.06
N SER A 126 -0.96 -13.74 -5.34
CA SER A 126 -2.37 -13.96 -5.06
C SER A 126 -3.09 -12.65 -4.76
N ARG A 127 -4.41 -12.72 -4.67
CA ARG A 127 -5.27 -11.58 -4.30
C ARG A 127 -6.39 -12.08 -3.40
N VAL A 128 -6.75 -11.29 -2.40
CA VAL A 128 -7.87 -11.54 -1.51
C VAL A 128 -8.78 -10.30 -1.43
N SER A 129 -10.07 -10.50 -1.12
CA SER A 129 -10.99 -9.40 -0.80
C SER A 129 -10.57 -8.74 0.50
N SER A 130 -10.71 -7.41 0.61
CA SER A 130 -10.59 -6.71 1.89
C SER A 130 -11.90 -6.70 2.69
N LEU A 131 -12.97 -7.21 2.12
CA LEU A 131 -14.27 -7.36 2.75
C LEU A 131 -14.50 -8.83 3.17
N PRO A 132 -15.30 -9.08 4.19
CA PRO A 132 -15.65 -10.45 4.59
C PRO A 132 -16.45 -11.16 3.49
N GLU A 133 -16.41 -12.49 3.51
CA GLU A 133 -17.23 -13.35 2.65
C GLU A 133 -18.71 -12.99 2.79
N GLY A 134 -19.45 -13.03 1.69
CA GLY A 134 -20.85 -12.63 1.63
C GLY A 134 -21.08 -11.12 1.48
N SER A 135 -20.02 -10.34 1.35
CA SER A 135 -20.09 -8.87 1.12
C SER A 135 -19.98 -8.48 -0.35
N GLU A 136 -20.11 -9.41 -1.28
CA GLU A 136 -19.92 -9.17 -2.73
C GLU A 136 -20.93 -8.16 -3.30
N SER A 137 -22.09 -8.04 -2.68
CA SER A 137 -23.12 -7.04 -3.03
C SER A 137 -22.91 -5.67 -2.38
N PHE A 138 -21.96 -5.55 -1.46
CA PHE A 138 -21.71 -4.28 -0.78
C PHE A 138 -21.04 -3.29 -1.71
N THR A 139 -21.77 -2.23 -2.04
CA THR A 139 -21.27 -1.13 -2.88
C THR A 139 -20.84 0.06 -2.03
N GLY A 140 -19.92 0.88 -2.56
CA GLY A 140 -19.47 2.09 -1.88
C GLY A 140 -18.36 1.87 -0.85
N ASN A 141 -17.74 0.67 -0.83
CA ASN A 141 -16.49 0.48 -0.08
C ASN A 141 -15.30 1.05 -0.85
N SER A 142 -14.30 1.44 -0.09
CA SER A 142 -13.03 1.91 -0.63
C SER A 142 -11.92 1.54 0.36
N GLY A 143 -10.96 0.77 -0.11
CA GLY A 143 -9.81 0.37 0.68
C GLY A 143 -8.99 1.59 1.11
N ALA A 144 -8.34 1.54 2.29
CA ALA A 144 -7.58 2.67 2.75
C ALA A 144 -6.16 2.30 3.22
N ALA A 145 -5.95 2.09 4.50
CA ALA A 145 -4.63 1.78 5.04
C ALA A 145 -4.37 0.28 5.14
N ILE A 146 -3.10 -0.09 5.12
CA ILE A 146 -2.62 -1.44 5.29
C ILE A 146 -1.38 -1.44 6.18
N LYS A 147 -1.35 -2.32 7.19
CA LYS A 147 -0.21 -2.44 8.11
C LYS A 147 0.00 -3.88 8.56
N VAL A 148 1.24 -4.21 8.87
CA VAL A 148 1.67 -5.53 9.38
C VAL A 148 2.17 -5.35 10.82
N THR A 149 1.89 -6.31 11.68
CA THR A 149 2.42 -6.34 13.05
C THR A 149 3.95 -6.43 13.04
N LYS A 150 4.58 -5.84 14.04
CA LYS A 150 6.04 -5.94 14.26
C LYS A 150 6.41 -7.22 14.98
N LEU A 151 5.49 -7.69 15.82
CA LEU A 151 5.67 -8.87 16.65
C LEU A 151 4.82 -10.03 16.14
N LYS A 152 5.26 -11.24 16.42
CA LYS A 152 4.48 -12.45 16.18
C LYS A 152 3.40 -12.61 17.24
N ASN A 153 2.24 -13.12 16.83
CA ASN A 153 1.17 -13.53 17.72
C ASN A 153 1.56 -14.83 18.50
N GLU A 154 0.66 -15.30 19.36
CA GLU A 154 0.87 -16.52 20.17
C GLU A 154 1.12 -17.79 19.32
N LEU A 155 0.69 -17.80 18.08
CA LEU A 155 0.92 -18.88 17.11
C LEU A 155 2.24 -18.73 16.35
N GLY A 156 3.06 -17.75 16.68
CA GLY A 156 4.34 -17.47 16.01
C GLY A 156 4.18 -16.84 14.62
N LYS A 157 3.01 -16.28 14.29
CA LYS A 157 2.67 -15.66 13.00
C LYS A 157 2.52 -14.16 13.11
N TYR A 158 2.67 -13.47 11.98
CA TYR A 158 2.39 -12.04 11.85
C TYR A 158 0.96 -11.82 11.34
N ASN A 159 0.38 -10.69 11.71
CA ASN A 159 -0.93 -10.30 11.22
C ASN A 159 -0.83 -9.07 10.30
N LEU A 160 -1.72 -9.04 9.31
CA LEU A 160 -1.92 -7.91 8.43
C LEU A 160 -3.32 -7.34 8.67
N TYR A 161 -3.40 -6.02 8.72
CA TYR A 161 -4.63 -5.27 8.93
C TYR A 161 -4.87 -4.35 7.74
N VAL A 162 -6.13 -4.24 7.32
CA VAL A 162 -6.57 -3.29 6.30
C VAL A 162 -7.82 -2.56 6.74
N SER A 163 -7.92 -1.27 6.43
CA SER A 163 -9.13 -0.48 6.73
C SER A 163 -10.01 -0.30 5.49
N ASN A 164 -11.32 -0.35 5.71
CA ASN A 164 -12.38 -0.28 4.70
C ASN A 164 -13.29 0.92 4.98
N ARG A 165 -13.23 1.95 4.13
CA ARG A 165 -14.11 3.12 4.18
C ARG A 165 -15.44 2.78 3.49
N GLY A 166 -16.54 3.15 4.09
CA GLY A 166 -17.88 2.73 3.64
C GLY A 166 -18.38 1.53 4.43
N HIS A 167 -17.71 0.39 4.38
CA HIS A 167 -17.97 -0.75 5.27
C HIS A 167 -17.59 -0.43 6.74
N ASN A 168 -16.68 0.54 6.93
CA ASN A 168 -16.28 1.08 8.25
C ASN A 168 -15.71 0.01 9.18
N SER A 169 -14.80 -0.79 8.65
CA SER A 169 -14.22 -1.92 9.35
C SER A 169 -12.72 -2.05 9.16
N LEU A 170 -12.11 -2.88 9.99
CA LEU A 170 -10.80 -3.46 9.78
C LEU A 170 -10.94 -4.93 9.45
N SER A 171 -10.29 -5.38 8.39
CA SER A 171 -10.10 -6.81 8.12
C SER A 171 -8.72 -7.25 8.57
N VAL A 172 -8.66 -8.43 9.17
CA VAL A 172 -7.47 -9.02 9.77
C VAL A 172 -7.15 -10.32 9.06
N TYR A 173 -5.88 -10.46 8.72
CA TYR A 173 -5.35 -11.68 8.08
C TYR A 173 -4.13 -12.17 8.85
N GLU A 174 -3.99 -13.49 8.94
CA GLU A 174 -2.73 -14.13 9.30
C GLU A 174 -1.84 -14.24 8.06
N ILE A 175 -0.56 -13.92 8.22
CA ILE A 175 0.44 -14.09 7.17
C ILE A 175 1.02 -15.50 7.29
N GLY A 176 0.74 -16.33 6.29
CA GLY A 176 1.31 -17.68 6.16
C GLY A 176 2.78 -17.68 5.75
N ASP A 177 3.42 -18.86 5.83
CA ASP A 177 4.86 -19.01 5.61
C ASP A 177 5.31 -18.64 4.18
N GLY A 178 4.43 -18.80 3.19
CA GLY A 178 4.65 -18.38 1.79
C GLY A 178 4.22 -16.94 1.49
N GLY A 179 3.85 -16.16 2.51
CA GLY A 179 3.33 -14.80 2.34
C GLY A 179 1.84 -14.72 2.02
N ASN A 180 1.15 -15.85 1.83
CA ASN A 180 -0.29 -15.90 1.60
C ASN A 180 -1.07 -15.32 2.79
N LEU A 181 -2.25 -14.78 2.51
CA LEU A 181 -3.13 -14.19 3.51
C LEU A 181 -4.28 -15.15 3.83
N ASN A 182 -4.43 -15.49 5.11
CA ASN A 182 -5.55 -16.25 5.64
C ASN A 182 -6.47 -15.30 6.41
N PHE A 183 -7.70 -15.12 5.96
CA PHE A 183 -8.67 -14.25 6.63
C PHE A 183 -8.99 -14.76 8.03
N LEU A 184 -8.91 -13.88 9.03
CA LEU A 184 -9.23 -14.21 10.43
C LEU A 184 -10.55 -13.61 10.85
N GLN A 185 -10.74 -12.30 10.64
CA GLN A 185 -11.93 -11.59 11.08
C GLN A 185 -12.10 -10.24 10.38
N ASN A 186 -13.29 -9.70 10.48
CA ASN A 186 -13.61 -8.31 10.17
C ASN A 186 -14.31 -7.68 11.37
N ILE A 187 -13.89 -6.49 11.77
CA ILE A 187 -14.41 -5.81 12.95
C ILE A 187 -14.77 -4.36 12.62
N GLY A 188 -15.97 -3.93 13.05
CA GLY A 188 -16.39 -2.53 12.92
C GLY A 188 -15.50 -1.60 13.75
N THR A 189 -15.15 -0.43 13.20
CA THR A 189 -14.24 0.53 13.83
C THR A 189 -14.93 1.51 14.79
N GLY A 190 -16.24 1.44 14.91
CA GLY A 190 -17.03 2.34 15.77
C GLY A 190 -17.23 3.76 15.22
N GLY A 191 -16.61 4.09 14.08
CA GLY A 191 -16.73 5.37 13.38
C GLY A 191 -17.00 5.20 11.90
N LYS A 192 -16.90 6.28 11.13
CA LYS A 192 -17.10 6.28 9.67
C LYS A 192 -15.82 6.62 8.93
N ASN A 193 -15.60 5.95 7.80
CA ASN A 193 -14.50 6.21 6.88
C ASN A 193 -13.11 6.08 7.54
N PRO A 194 -12.75 4.93 8.16
CA PRO A 194 -11.43 4.72 8.76
C PRO A 194 -10.33 4.86 7.70
N ARG A 195 -9.73 6.06 7.63
CA ARG A 195 -8.80 6.43 6.56
C ARG A 195 -7.38 5.94 6.81
N ASP A 196 -6.98 5.96 8.06
CA ASP A 196 -5.69 5.42 8.50
C ASP A 196 -5.80 4.89 9.94
N PHE A 197 -4.83 4.08 10.34
CA PHE A 197 -4.72 3.57 11.69
C PHE A 197 -3.25 3.33 12.05
N ALA A 198 -2.95 3.26 13.32
CA ALA A 198 -1.63 2.92 13.83
C ALA A 198 -1.70 1.73 14.79
N LEU A 199 -0.68 0.88 14.73
CA LEU A 199 -0.45 -0.17 15.72
C LEU A 199 0.40 0.41 16.86
N SER A 200 0.10 0.06 18.11
CA SER A 200 1.00 0.37 19.23
C SER A 200 2.36 -0.32 19.05
N PRO A 201 3.43 0.17 19.68
CA PRO A 201 4.76 -0.44 19.54
C PRO A 201 4.84 -1.92 19.94
N ASP A 202 3.94 -2.36 20.81
CA ASP A 202 3.81 -3.74 21.31
C ASP A 202 2.69 -4.54 20.59
N ASP A 203 2.11 -3.98 19.51
CA ASP A 203 1.04 -4.54 18.70
C ASP A 203 -0.24 -4.94 19.48
N ARG A 204 -0.44 -4.41 20.71
CA ARG A 204 -1.60 -4.72 21.54
C ARG A 204 -2.82 -3.86 21.28
N PHE A 205 -2.61 -2.69 20.70
CA PHE A 205 -3.67 -1.73 20.42
C PHE A 205 -3.61 -1.24 18.98
N ILE A 206 -4.79 -0.91 18.45
CA ILE A 206 -4.96 -0.24 17.15
C ILE A 206 -5.70 1.07 17.41
N LEU A 207 -5.10 2.18 16.98
CA LEU A 207 -5.71 3.50 17.00
C LEU A 207 -6.21 3.82 15.59
N VAL A 208 -7.50 4.05 15.43
CA VAL A 208 -8.12 4.27 14.12
C VAL A 208 -8.53 5.73 13.98
N GLY A 209 -8.08 6.38 12.88
CA GLY A 209 -8.51 7.71 12.47
C GLY A 209 -9.68 7.65 11.48
N HIS A 210 -10.74 8.41 11.77
CA HIS A 210 -11.95 8.51 10.96
C HIS A 210 -12.07 9.85 10.26
#